data_c221dc903e33574437ae51babb40171f
#
_entry.id   c221dc903e33574437ae51babb40171f
#
_cell.length_a   1.000
_cell.length_b   1.000
_cell.length_c   1.000
_cell.angle_alpha   90.00
_cell.angle_beta   90.00
_cell.angle_gamma   90.00
#
_symmetry.space_group_name_H-M   'P 1'
#
loop_
_entity.id
_entity.type
_entity.pdbx_description
1 polymer ?
#
loop_
_entity_poly.entity_id
_entity_poly.type
_entity_poly.pdbx_seq_one_letter_code
_entity_poly.pdbx_strand_id
1 'polypeptide(L)'
;RQGMKMRHLRLGKDIKVADAVTFMAGDRVQTEQAFAGDIIGLHNHGTIQIGDAFSEGEAHRFIGIPNFAPELFRRVRVKDPLRSKQLEKGIQQLAEEGATQVFKPLSKNEIVVGAVGVLQFDLVAFRLRDEYRAECIWENSSTYTARWVRCEDEKMLNDFRNKNQENLAIDGGGYLTYLCLLYTSPSPRDQL
;
A
#
# COMPACT_ATOMS: atom_id res chain seq x y z
N ARG A 1 26.19 -10.91 6.81
CA ARG A 1 26.79 -11.94 5.94
C ARG A 1 25.71 -12.83 5.35
N GLN A 2 25.95 -13.36 4.16
CA GLN A 2 25.09 -14.35 3.54
C GLN A 2 24.91 -15.58 4.48
N GLY A 3 23.67 -16.10 4.57
CA GLY A 3 23.35 -17.21 5.46
C GLY A 3 23.10 -16.84 6.92
N MET A 4 23.29 -15.60 7.31
CA MET A 4 23.05 -15.09 8.66
C MET A 4 21.57 -15.18 9.02
N LYS A 5 21.28 -15.58 10.26
CA LYS A 5 19.93 -15.57 10.81
C LYS A 5 19.68 -14.23 11.48
N MET A 6 18.54 -13.62 11.16
CA MET A 6 18.12 -12.36 11.75
C MET A 6 16.66 -12.49 12.21
N ARG A 7 16.31 -11.88 13.32
CA ARG A 7 14.95 -11.84 13.81
C ARG A 7 14.20 -10.71 13.12
N HIS A 8 13.12 -11.04 12.44
CA HIS A 8 12.18 -10.08 11.89
C HIS A 8 11.32 -9.55 13.04
N LEU A 9 11.53 -8.32 13.46
CA LEU A 9 10.98 -7.79 14.71
C LEU A 9 9.45 -7.71 14.70
N ARG A 10 8.86 -7.26 13.59
CA ARG A 10 7.39 -7.17 13.47
C ARG A 10 6.70 -8.53 13.58
N LEU A 11 7.25 -9.55 12.94
CA LEU A 11 6.67 -10.89 12.92
C LEU A 11 7.14 -11.78 14.08
N GLY A 12 8.18 -11.38 14.81
CA GLY A 12 8.78 -12.17 15.87
C GLY A 12 9.41 -13.49 15.40
N LYS A 13 9.73 -13.62 14.10
CA LYS A 13 10.25 -14.84 13.47
C LYS A 13 11.67 -14.65 13.00
N ASP A 14 12.45 -15.72 13.06
CA ASP A 14 13.79 -15.72 12.49
C ASP A 14 13.72 -15.96 10.99
N ILE A 15 14.44 -15.14 10.24
CA ILE A 15 14.64 -15.32 8.81
C ILE A 15 16.12 -15.54 8.52
N LYS A 16 16.40 -16.27 7.45
CA LYS A 16 17.76 -16.45 6.95
C LYS A 16 17.97 -15.55 5.75
N VAL A 17 18.99 -14.72 5.80
CA VAL A 17 19.40 -13.89 4.67
C VAL A 17 20.05 -14.81 3.61
N ALA A 18 19.29 -15.20 2.59
CA ALA A 18 19.76 -16.12 1.56
C ALA A 18 20.64 -15.38 0.52
N ASP A 19 20.05 -14.40 -0.14
CA ASP A 19 20.66 -13.69 -1.24
C ASP A 19 20.56 -12.19 -1.00
N ALA A 20 21.72 -11.56 -0.75
CA ALA A 20 21.82 -10.12 -0.67
C ALA A 20 22.46 -9.59 -1.96
N VAL A 21 21.94 -8.48 -2.46
CA VAL A 21 22.45 -7.80 -3.64
C VAL A 21 22.85 -6.37 -3.28
N THR A 22 23.91 -5.89 -3.88
CA THR A 22 24.28 -4.46 -3.89
C THR A 22 23.97 -3.87 -5.25
N PHE A 23 23.74 -2.56 -5.27
CA PHE A 23 23.47 -1.82 -6.50
C PHE A 23 24.72 -1.05 -6.89
N MET A 24 25.29 -1.38 -8.05
CA MET A 24 26.43 -0.64 -8.62
C MET A 24 26.04 -0.15 -10.01
N ALA A 25 25.95 1.17 -10.17
CA ALA A 25 25.68 1.83 -11.46
C ALA A 25 24.48 1.24 -12.26
N GLY A 26 23.44 0.78 -11.56
CA GLY A 26 22.26 0.17 -12.17
C GLY A 26 22.27 -1.36 -12.25
N ASP A 27 23.41 -1.98 -12.06
CA ASP A 27 23.52 -3.44 -12.02
C ASP A 27 23.31 -4.00 -10.60
N ARG A 28 22.74 -5.21 -10.54
CA ARG A 28 22.57 -5.96 -9.30
C ARG A 28 23.70 -6.97 -9.17
N VAL A 29 24.54 -6.76 -8.17
CA VAL A 29 25.67 -7.67 -7.90
C VAL A 29 25.42 -8.40 -6.59
N GLN A 30 25.53 -9.72 -6.61
CA GLN A 30 25.46 -10.51 -5.38
C GLN A 30 26.60 -10.12 -4.44
N THR A 31 26.27 -9.96 -3.17
CA THR A 31 27.24 -9.65 -2.13
C THR A 31 27.17 -10.67 -1.00
N GLU A 32 28.34 -11.13 -0.57
CA GLU A 32 28.45 -12.06 0.56
C GLU A 32 28.50 -11.32 1.90
N GLN A 33 28.90 -10.07 1.89
CA GLN A 33 29.10 -9.25 3.09
C GLN A 33 28.61 -7.83 2.84
N ALA A 34 28.04 -7.23 3.87
CA ALA A 34 27.71 -5.82 3.93
C ALA A 34 28.20 -5.24 5.27
N PHE A 35 28.55 -3.97 5.26
CA PHE A 35 29.06 -3.24 6.39
C PHE A 35 28.06 -2.20 6.86
N ALA A 36 28.24 -1.67 8.07
CA ALA A 36 27.38 -0.64 8.60
C ALA A 36 27.38 0.60 7.67
N GLY A 37 26.18 1.02 7.27
CA GLY A 37 25.98 2.10 6.31
C GLY A 37 25.73 1.65 4.87
N ASP A 38 25.97 0.38 4.54
CA ASP A 38 25.69 -0.15 3.22
C ASP A 38 24.18 -0.30 2.95
N ILE A 39 23.79 -0.04 1.71
CA ILE A 39 22.44 -0.30 1.21
C ILE A 39 22.46 -1.62 0.45
N ILE A 40 21.69 -2.58 0.93
CA ILE A 40 21.56 -3.90 0.32
C ILE A 40 20.12 -4.21 -0.06
N GLY A 41 19.93 -4.94 -1.15
CA GLY A 41 18.64 -5.50 -1.54
C GLY A 41 18.49 -6.92 -0.97
N LEU A 42 17.36 -7.20 -0.36
CA LEU A 42 16.95 -8.54 0.05
C LEU A 42 15.78 -9.00 -0.80
N HIS A 43 15.78 -10.29 -1.17
CA HIS A 43 14.63 -10.84 -1.87
C HIS A 43 13.42 -10.93 -0.94
N ASN A 44 12.31 -10.29 -1.34
CA ASN A 44 11.09 -10.28 -0.56
C ASN A 44 10.10 -11.33 -1.09
N HIS A 45 9.79 -12.33 -0.29
CA HIS A 45 8.76 -13.33 -0.57
C HIS A 45 7.34 -12.88 -0.13
N GLY A 46 7.11 -11.57 -0.02
CA GLY A 46 5.80 -11.01 0.37
C GLY A 46 5.60 -10.82 1.88
N THR A 47 6.64 -11.01 2.69
CA THR A 47 6.55 -10.86 4.16
C THR A 47 7.18 -9.58 4.69
N ILE A 48 8.08 -8.98 3.95
CA ILE A 48 8.82 -7.78 4.34
C ILE A 48 8.03 -6.54 3.90
N GLN A 49 7.84 -5.61 4.81
CA GLN A 49 7.16 -4.34 4.58
C GLN A 49 8.08 -3.16 4.86
N ILE A 50 7.75 -1.99 4.30
CA ILE A 50 8.47 -0.75 4.59
C ILE A 50 8.39 -0.48 6.09
N GLY A 51 9.56 -0.17 6.70
CA GLY A 51 9.68 0.05 8.13
C GLY A 51 9.96 -1.20 8.95
N ASP A 52 10.00 -2.37 8.33
CA ASP A 52 10.43 -3.58 9.03
C ASP A 52 11.90 -3.48 9.43
N ALA A 53 12.20 -3.96 10.62
CA ALA A 53 13.55 -4.04 11.14
C ALA A 53 13.95 -5.50 11.40
N PHE A 54 15.20 -5.77 11.15
CA PHE A 54 15.83 -7.07 11.36
C PHE A 54 17.00 -6.90 12.33
N SER A 55 17.07 -7.77 13.33
CA SER A 55 18.14 -7.71 14.32
C SER A 55 18.68 -9.11 14.63
N GLU A 56 19.96 -9.19 14.94
CA GLU A 56 20.62 -10.41 15.45
C GLU A 56 20.57 -10.47 16.98
N GLY A 57 20.35 -9.33 17.63
CA GLY A 57 20.36 -9.17 19.09
C GLY A 57 19.12 -8.46 19.59
N GLU A 58 19.32 -7.26 20.12
CA GLU A 58 18.27 -6.46 20.73
C GLU A 58 17.18 -6.03 19.75
N ALA A 59 15.95 -5.92 20.24
CA ALA A 59 14.81 -5.49 19.45
C ALA A 59 14.79 -3.95 19.35
N HIS A 60 15.31 -3.40 18.28
CA HIS A 60 15.28 -1.97 18.00
C HIS A 60 14.09 -1.62 17.09
N ARG A 61 13.26 -0.70 17.52
CA ARG A 61 12.17 -0.16 16.71
C ARG A 61 12.58 1.22 16.17
N PHE A 62 12.66 1.34 14.87
CA PHE A 62 12.86 2.62 14.21
C PHE A 62 11.54 3.37 14.12
N ILE A 63 11.56 4.65 14.48
CA ILE A 63 10.42 5.57 14.40
C ILE A 63 10.76 6.67 13.40
N GLY A 64 9.75 7.33 12.86
CA GLY A 64 9.96 8.49 11.98
C GLY A 64 9.83 8.22 10.49
N ILE A 65 9.36 7.02 10.08
CA ILE A 65 8.95 6.82 8.70
C ILE A 65 7.65 7.60 8.50
N PRO A 66 7.64 8.66 7.64
CA PRO A 66 6.46 9.47 7.46
C PRO A 66 5.38 8.67 6.71
N ASN A 67 4.18 8.65 7.27
CA ASN A 67 3.00 8.10 6.63
C ASN A 67 2.08 9.28 6.28
N PHE A 68 2.05 9.67 5.02
CA PHE A 68 1.21 10.75 4.56
C PHE A 68 -0.18 10.20 4.22
N ALA A 69 -1.23 10.86 4.76
CA ALA A 69 -2.58 10.58 4.34
C ALA A 69 -2.75 11.02 2.87
N PRO A 70 -3.45 10.24 2.04
CA PRO A 70 -3.68 10.63 0.66
C PRO A 70 -4.60 11.84 0.59
N GLU A 71 -4.30 12.75 -0.33
CA GLU A 71 -5.08 13.97 -0.60
C GLU A 71 -5.91 13.85 -1.87
N LEU A 72 -5.48 12.98 -2.78
CA LEU A 72 -6.13 12.76 -4.07
C LEU A 72 -6.55 11.30 -4.20
N PHE A 73 -7.77 11.08 -4.70
CA PHE A 73 -8.32 9.74 -4.87
C PHE A 73 -8.80 9.54 -6.29
N ARG A 74 -8.44 8.43 -6.91
CA ARG A 74 -8.93 8.00 -8.22
C ARG A 74 -9.31 6.53 -8.20
N ARG A 75 -10.31 6.18 -8.96
CA ARG A 75 -10.61 4.77 -9.22
C ARG A 75 -9.71 4.29 -10.35
N VAL A 76 -9.18 3.09 -10.18
CA VAL A 76 -8.41 2.44 -11.22
C VAL A 76 -9.25 1.35 -11.89
N ARG A 77 -9.25 1.36 -13.21
CA ARG A 77 -9.87 0.31 -14.01
C ARG A 77 -8.85 -0.23 -15.01
N VAL A 78 -8.86 -1.53 -15.21
CA VAL A 78 -8.03 -2.14 -16.25
C VAL A 78 -8.60 -1.81 -17.63
N LYS A 79 -7.72 -1.53 -18.59
CA LYS A 79 -8.11 -1.28 -19.98
C LYS A 79 -8.50 -2.57 -20.68
N ASP A 80 -7.73 -3.65 -20.46
CA ASP A 80 -8.00 -4.99 -20.98
C ASP A 80 -8.46 -5.92 -19.84
N PRO A 81 -9.72 -6.38 -19.84
CA PRO A 81 -10.26 -7.26 -18.78
C PRO A 81 -9.45 -8.52 -18.52
N LEU A 82 -8.73 -9.05 -19.54
CA LEU A 82 -7.88 -10.23 -19.38
C LEU A 82 -6.67 -9.95 -18.47
N ARG A 83 -6.33 -8.70 -18.23
CA ARG A 83 -5.23 -8.26 -17.39
C ARG A 83 -5.64 -7.83 -15.98
N SER A 84 -6.89 -8.10 -15.58
CA SER A 84 -7.41 -7.68 -14.25
C SER A 84 -6.58 -8.21 -13.11
N LYS A 85 -6.17 -9.47 -13.14
CA LYS A 85 -5.33 -10.07 -12.10
C LYS A 85 -3.93 -9.45 -12.02
N GLN A 86 -3.34 -9.10 -13.17
CA GLN A 86 -2.06 -8.43 -13.23
C GLN A 86 -2.14 -7.01 -12.68
N LEU A 87 -3.21 -6.28 -13.00
CA LEU A 87 -3.49 -4.97 -12.44
C LEU A 87 -3.59 -5.03 -10.91
N GLU A 88 -4.41 -5.94 -10.40
CA GLU A 88 -4.64 -6.08 -8.97
C GLU A 88 -3.35 -6.41 -8.22
N LYS A 89 -2.58 -7.36 -8.74
CA LYS A 89 -1.28 -7.71 -8.21
C LYS A 89 -0.31 -6.52 -8.24
N GLY A 90 -0.24 -5.82 -9.37
CA GLY A 90 0.64 -4.66 -9.53
C GLY A 90 0.28 -3.53 -8.57
N ILE A 91 -0.98 -3.16 -8.47
CA ILE A 91 -1.48 -2.15 -7.55
C ILE A 91 -1.15 -2.51 -6.09
N GLN A 92 -1.36 -3.77 -5.71
CA GLN A 92 -1.07 -4.23 -4.36
C GLN A 92 0.42 -4.13 -4.04
N GLN A 93 1.29 -4.56 -4.95
CA GLN A 93 2.74 -4.48 -4.76
C GLN A 93 3.24 -3.04 -4.72
N LEU A 94 2.72 -2.15 -5.58
CA LEU A 94 3.05 -0.72 -5.56
C LEU A 94 2.59 -0.03 -4.26
N ALA A 95 1.49 -0.49 -3.66
CA ALA A 95 1.06 -0.02 -2.35
C ALA A 95 1.99 -0.51 -1.23
N GLU A 96 2.43 -1.76 -1.29
CA GLU A 96 3.38 -2.33 -0.34
C GLU A 96 4.76 -1.64 -0.40
N GLU A 97 5.16 -1.15 -1.58
CA GLU A 97 6.35 -0.33 -1.76
C GLU A 97 6.17 1.14 -1.31
N GLY A 98 4.96 1.53 -0.89
CA GLY A 98 4.65 2.90 -0.46
C GLY A 98 4.54 3.91 -1.59
N ALA A 99 4.51 3.46 -2.85
CA ALA A 99 4.34 4.35 -4.01
C ALA A 99 2.96 5.02 -4.03
N THR A 100 1.95 4.37 -3.44
CA THR A 100 0.57 4.84 -3.38
C THR A 100 -0.17 4.13 -2.25
N GLN A 101 -1.38 4.54 -1.95
CA GLN A 101 -2.28 3.83 -1.03
C GLN A 101 -3.45 3.23 -1.79
N VAL A 102 -3.88 2.05 -1.38
CA VAL A 102 -4.93 1.29 -2.06
C VAL A 102 -6.06 1.00 -1.10
N PHE A 103 -7.28 1.20 -1.57
CA PHE A 103 -8.50 0.95 -0.81
C PHE A 103 -9.44 0.08 -1.65
N LYS A 104 -9.94 -0.99 -1.05
CA LYS A 104 -10.93 -1.89 -1.66
C LYS A 104 -12.27 -1.68 -0.95
N PRO A 105 -13.24 -0.95 -1.55
CA PRO A 105 -14.56 -0.75 -0.98
C PRO A 105 -15.26 -2.08 -0.69
N LEU A 106 -15.97 -2.17 0.44
CA LEU A 106 -16.65 -3.41 0.84
C LEU A 106 -17.92 -3.67 0.00
N SER A 107 -18.57 -2.62 -0.47
CA SER A 107 -19.85 -2.69 -1.21
C SER A 107 -19.69 -2.80 -2.72
N LYS A 108 -18.49 -2.56 -3.25
CA LYS A 108 -18.24 -2.47 -4.69
C LYS A 108 -16.98 -3.22 -5.06
N ASN A 109 -17.00 -3.85 -6.23
CA ASN A 109 -15.81 -4.49 -6.80
C ASN A 109 -14.99 -3.46 -7.61
N GLU A 110 -14.46 -2.47 -6.92
CA GLU A 110 -13.61 -1.43 -7.49
C GLU A 110 -12.36 -1.23 -6.62
N ILE A 111 -11.34 -0.62 -7.18
CA ILE A 111 -10.12 -0.25 -6.46
C ILE A 111 -9.99 1.26 -6.51
N VAL A 112 -9.91 1.86 -5.32
CA VAL A 112 -9.62 3.28 -5.15
C VAL A 112 -8.15 3.44 -4.77
N VAL A 113 -7.45 4.29 -5.49
CA VAL A 113 -6.04 4.59 -5.25
C VAL A 113 -5.94 5.99 -4.70
N GLY A 114 -5.24 6.10 -3.57
CA GLY A 114 -4.95 7.36 -2.89
C GLY A 114 -3.51 7.79 -3.10
N ALA A 115 -3.29 9.05 -3.39
CA ALA A 115 -1.98 9.64 -3.62
C ALA A 115 -1.88 11.01 -2.94
N VAL A 116 -0.65 11.44 -2.65
CA VAL A 116 -0.38 12.79 -2.13
C VAL A 116 -0.33 13.81 -3.26
N GLY A 117 0.09 13.39 -4.46
CA GLY A 117 0.23 14.26 -5.61
C GLY A 117 -0.16 13.58 -6.92
N VAL A 118 -0.50 14.38 -7.94
CA VAL A 118 -0.97 13.90 -9.25
C VAL A 118 0.06 13.03 -9.94
N LEU A 119 1.35 13.37 -9.85
CA LEU A 119 2.44 12.63 -10.49
C LEU A 119 2.56 11.18 -10.00
N GLN A 120 2.08 10.87 -8.81
CA GLN A 120 2.07 9.48 -8.32
C GLN A 120 1.16 8.59 -9.16
N PHE A 121 0.04 9.11 -9.65
CA PHE A 121 -0.84 8.35 -10.55
C PHE A 121 -0.16 8.04 -11.88
N ASP A 122 0.59 8.99 -12.42
CA ASP A 122 1.33 8.80 -13.68
C ASP A 122 2.45 7.76 -13.50
N LEU A 123 3.18 7.84 -12.39
CA LEU A 123 4.19 6.85 -12.03
C LEU A 123 3.58 5.44 -11.88
N VAL A 124 2.47 5.33 -11.16
CA VAL A 124 1.77 4.05 -10.98
C VAL A 124 1.29 3.50 -12.33
N ALA A 125 0.71 4.33 -13.19
CA ALA A 125 0.27 3.91 -14.51
C ALA A 125 1.43 3.43 -15.39
N PHE A 126 2.55 4.14 -15.36
CA PHE A 126 3.77 3.76 -16.07
C PHE A 126 4.27 2.39 -15.59
N ARG A 127 4.42 2.20 -14.28
CA ARG A 127 4.92 0.95 -13.71
C ARG A 127 3.96 -0.22 -13.95
N LEU A 128 2.65 -0.01 -13.86
CA LEU A 128 1.65 -1.05 -14.17
C LEU A 128 1.78 -1.52 -15.62
N ARG A 129 1.96 -0.61 -16.55
CA ARG A 129 2.14 -0.94 -17.96
C ARG A 129 3.47 -1.67 -18.20
N ASP A 130 4.55 -1.18 -17.63
CA ASP A 130 5.93 -1.60 -17.96
C ASP A 130 6.31 -2.89 -17.22
N GLU A 131 6.01 -2.98 -15.92
CA GLU A 131 6.40 -4.12 -15.07
C GLU A 131 5.34 -5.23 -15.06
N TYR A 132 4.05 -4.87 -15.10
CA TYR A 132 2.94 -5.83 -14.94
C TYR A 132 2.18 -6.10 -16.23
N ARG A 133 2.51 -5.39 -17.32
CA ARG A 133 1.83 -5.50 -18.62
C ARG A 133 0.32 -5.24 -18.52
N ALA A 134 -0.08 -4.39 -17.61
CA ALA A 134 -1.47 -4.04 -17.34
C ALA A 134 -1.67 -2.52 -17.49
N GLU A 135 -2.26 -2.11 -18.60
CA GLU A 135 -2.66 -0.72 -18.78
C GLU A 135 -3.89 -0.40 -17.94
N CYS A 136 -3.87 0.75 -17.27
CA CYS A 136 -4.98 1.23 -16.46
C CYS A 136 -5.60 2.50 -16.99
N ILE A 137 -6.84 2.75 -16.59
CA ILE A 137 -7.60 3.97 -16.83
C ILE A 137 -7.91 4.56 -15.45
N TRP A 138 -7.62 5.84 -15.27
CA TRP A 138 -7.98 6.58 -14.09
C TRP A 138 -9.35 7.23 -14.25
N GLU A 139 -10.24 6.96 -13.31
CA GLU A 139 -11.55 7.58 -13.23
C GLU A 139 -11.65 8.44 -11.96
N ASN A 140 -12.44 9.50 -12.03
CA ASN A 140 -12.68 10.34 -10.87
C ASN A 140 -13.35 9.55 -9.74
N SER A 141 -12.92 9.83 -8.52
CA SER A 141 -13.55 9.33 -7.31
C SER A 141 -14.27 10.47 -6.58
N SER A 142 -15.40 10.17 -5.99
CA SER A 142 -16.08 11.08 -5.06
C SER A 142 -15.44 11.11 -3.68
N THR A 143 -14.43 10.29 -3.43
CA THR A 143 -13.73 10.24 -2.15
C THR A 143 -12.92 11.52 -1.95
N TYR A 144 -13.15 12.17 -0.83
CA TYR A 144 -12.43 13.38 -0.42
C TYR A 144 -11.30 13.08 0.56
N THR A 145 -11.52 12.16 1.50
CA THR A 145 -10.51 11.76 2.47
C THR A 145 -10.76 10.34 2.96
N ALA A 146 -9.73 9.72 3.50
CA ALA A 146 -9.79 8.40 4.13
C ALA A 146 -9.51 8.53 5.63
N ARG A 147 -10.25 7.78 6.46
CA ARG A 147 -10.08 7.73 7.91
C ARG A 147 -10.02 6.28 8.37
N TRP A 148 -8.95 5.89 9.03
CA TRP A 148 -8.81 4.55 9.60
C TRP A 148 -9.69 4.40 10.82
N VAL A 149 -10.42 3.31 10.87
CA VAL A 149 -11.39 3.00 11.92
C VAL A 149 -10.80 1.95 12.85
N ARG A 150 -10.71 2.28 14.12
CA ARG A 150 -10.30 1.35 15.17
C ARG A 150 -11.28 1.44 16.33
N CYS A 151 -11.73 0.30 16.81
CA CYS A 151 -12.56 0.19 18.00
C CYS A 151 -12.17 -1.07 18.78
N GLU A 152 -12.12 -0.96 20.11
CA GLU A 152 -11.83 -2.09 20.98
C GLU A 152 -13.07 -2.96 21.24
N ASP A 153 -14.28 -2.36 21.12
CA ASP A 153 -15.56 -3.05 21.23
C ASP A 153 -15.97 -3.60 19.85
N GLU A 154 -15.88 -4.93 19.71
CA GLU A 154 -16.25 -5.61 18.47
C GLU A 154 -17.71 -5.42 18.09
N LYS A 155 -18.62 -5.31 19.08
CA LYS A 155 -20.05 -5.13 18.83
C LYS A 155 -20.30 -3.76 18.22
N MET A 156 -19.71 -2.71 18.79
CA MET A 156 -19.79 -1.35 18.23
C MET A 156 -19.17 -1.29 16.83
N LEU A 157 -18.04 -1.99 16.62
CA LEU A 157 -17.39 -2.04 15.31
C LEU A 157 -18.28 -2.71 14.26
N ASN A 158 -18.95 -3.81 14.61
CA ASN A 158 -19.85 -4.52 13.72
C ASN A 158 -21.11 -3.69 13.41
N ASP A 159 -21.68 -3.02 14.40
CA ASP A 159 -22.81 -2.11 14.20
C ASP A 159 -22.42 -0.94 13.28
N PHE A 160 -21.22 -0.39 13.46
CA PHE A 160 -20.70 0.65 12.59
C PHE A 160 -20.51 0.14 11.15
N ARG A 161 -19.93 -1.06 10.97
CA ARG A 161 -19.78 -1.70 9.66
C ARG A 161 -21.10 -1.87 8.94
N ASN A 162 -22.11 -2.37 9.63
CA ASN A 162 -23.44 -2.61 9.06
C ASN A 162 -24.12 -1.31 8.60
N LYS A 163 -23.97 -0.23 9.38
CA LYS A 163 -24.56 1.08 9.06
C LYS A 163 -23.85 1.83 7.95
N ASN A 164 -22.57 1.58 7.73
CA ASN A 164 -21.72 2.39 6.85
C ASN A 164 -21.08 1.59 5.72
N GLN A 165 -21.60 0.42 5.38
CA GLN A 165 -20.99 -0.52 4.44
C GLN A 165 -20.63 0.11 3.09
N GLU A 166 -21.42 1.07 2.61
CA GLU A 166 -21.20 1.75 1.34
C GLU A 166 -19.95 2.64 1.33
N ASN A 167 -19.54 3.14 2.50
CA ASN A 167 -18.41 4.05 2.66
C ASN A 167 -17.18 3.36 3.24
N LEU A 168 -17.25 2.07 3.52
CA LEU A 168 -16.16 1.32 4.11
C LEU A 168 -15.33 0.61 3.05
N ALA A 169 -14.02 0.61 3.29
CA ALA A 169 -13.04 -0.07 2.49
C ALA A 169 -12.01 -0.77 3.38
N ILE A 170 -11.28 -1.71 2.80
CA ILE A 170 -10.07 -2.27 3.38
C ILE A 170 -8.88 -1.66 2.65
N ASP A 171 -7.92 -1.15 3.39
CA ASP A 171 -6.68 -0.63 2.79
C ASP A 171 -5.70 -1.75 2.41
N GLY A 172 -4.60 -1.38 1.75
CA GLY A 172 -3.56 -2.33 1.33
C GLY A 172 -2.90 -3.10 2.48
N GLY A 173 -2.99 -2.61 3.70
CA GLY A 173 -2.50 -3.25 4.93
C GLY A 173 -3.54 -4.12 5.65
N GLY A 174 -4.77 -4.19 5.14
CA GLY A 174 -5.87 -4.94 5.74
C GLY A 174 -6.66 -4.18 6.82
N TYR A 175 -6.43 -2.88 6.97
CA TYR A 175 -7.12 -2.07 7.97
C TYR A 175 -8.45 -1.51 7.45
N LEU A 176 -9.44 -1.49 8.35
CA LEU A 176 -10.74 -0.90 8.04
C LEU A 176 -10.61 0.62 7.91
N THR A 177 -11.11 1.13 6.80
CA THR A 177 -11.02 2.55 6.45
C THR A 177 -12.38 3.07 6.03
N TYR A 178 -12.74 4.25 6.50
CA TYR A 178 -13.93 4.99 6.07
C TYR A 178 -13.53 5.99 4.99
N LEU A 179 -14.10 5.83 3.80
CA LEU A 179 -13.93 6.76 2.68
C LEU A 179 -14.99 7.85 2.78
N CYS A 180 -14.56 9.05 3.15
CA CYS A 180 -15.45 10.20 3.23
C CYS A 180 -15.73 10.70 1.82
N LEU A 181 -17.00 10.74 1.44
CA LEU A 181 -17.43 11.20 0.12
C LEU A 181 -17.75 12.70 0.16
N LEU A 182 -17.48 13.39 -0.94
CA LEU A 182 -18.03 14.72 -1.18
C LEU A 182 -19.52 14.55 -1.53
N TYR A 183 -20.38 14.87 -0.60
CA TYR A 183 -21.78 15.06 -0.91
C TYR A 183 -21.96 16.47 -1.49
N THR A 184 -22.04 16.58 -2.80
CA THR A 184 -22.64 17.73 -3.46
C THR A 184 -24.17 17.58 -3.40
N SER A 185 -24.73 17.59 -2.21
CA SER A 185 -26.15 17.88 -2.06
C SER A 185 -26.29 19.39 -2.32
N PRO A 186 -27.12 19.82 -3.28
CA PRO A 186 -27.42 21.23 -3.41
C PRO A 186 -27.96 21.72 -2.07
N SER A 187 -27.30 22.72 -1.50
CA SER A 187 -27.77 23.35 -0.28
C SER A 187 -29.21 23.84 -0.52
N PRO A 188 -30.12 23.73 0.46
CA PRO A 188 -31.44 24.33 0.33
C PRO A 188 -31.42 25.85 -0.02
N ARG A 189 -30.26 26.50 0.13
CA ARG A 189 -30.04 27.90 -0.27
C ARG A 189 -29.75 28.10 -1.77
N ASP A 190 -29.42 27.04 -2.49
CA ASP A 190 -29.14 27.08 -3.93
C ASP A 190 -30.39 26.82 -4.77
N GLN A 191 -31.56 26.72 -4.14
CA GLN A 191 -32.87 26.51 -4.77
C GLN A 191 -33.76 27.77 -4.75
N LEU A 192 -33.21 28.96 -4.50
CA LEU A 192 -33.94 30.22 -4.55
C LEU A 192 -33.50 31.04 -5.75
#